data_0f240a59d8cad9f3cc15ffdf0142ccdf
#
_entry.id   0f240a59d8cad9f3cc15ffdf0142ccdf
#
_cell.length_a   1.000
_cell.length_b   1.000
_cell.length_c   1.000
_cell.angle_alpha   90.00
_cell.angle_beta   90.00
_cell.angle_gamma   90.00
#
_symmetry.space_group_name_H-M   'P 1'
#
loop_
_entity.id
_entity.type
_entity.pdbx_description
1 polymer ?
#
loop_
_entity_poly.entity_id
_entity_poly.type
_entity_poly.pdbx_seq_one_letter_code
_entity_poly.pdbx_strand_id
1 'polypeptide(L)'
;MNMTQNAPRMRQNLGRWLLASTAAATMALAGTNAFAADGLPGKGVKVTPLKSSIAEETFQTELVMKALEKLGYEVQPMKEVEYPTAHIALANGDATFMANHWNPLHADYYKNAGGDAKLYRKGVFSANAAQGYLIDKKTAQAYGITNLGQLQKPEIAKLFDTDGDGKADLTGCTPGWGCEAMIEHQLTAYKLRDTVTHKQGTYSALMADTITRYQAGKPILYYTWTPYWVSNVLKPGKDVVWLEVPFSALPGEQSGTDTKLANGKNYGFIANSQQIVANKTWAEQNPAAAKLFEIIKLPVGDINAQNFMMSQGQNKQSDIDRHTDNWIKAHQKTFDDWISQALAAAKKP
;
A
#
# COMPACT_ATOMS: atom_id res chain seq x y z
N MET A 1 -0.24 -47.86 67.62
CA MET A 1 0.63 -49.07 67.64
C MET A 1 1.83 -48.60 66.80
N ASN A 2 2.88 -48.09 67.48
CA ASN A 2 4.10 -48.78 67.94
C ASN A 2 4.79 -49.48 66.76
N MET A 3 6.03 -49.35 66.46
CA MET A 3 7.29 -48.93 67.13
C MET A 3 8.34 -48.87 66.03
N THR A 4 9.18 -47.86 65.98
CA THR A 4 10.58 -47.79 66.51
C THR A 4 11.68 -48.46 65.69
N GLN A 5 12.67 -47.62 65.33
CA GLN A 5 14.15 -47.76 65.52
C GLN A 5 14.85 -48.80 64.63
N ASN A 6 15.99 -48.57 64.00
CA ASN A 6 17.26 -47.99 64.49
C ASN A 6 18.26 -47.85 63.36
N ALA A 7 19.11 -46.86 63.47
CA ALA A 7 20.38 -46.76 62.71
C ALA A 7 21.45 -47.69 63.40
N PRO A 8 22.61 -47.97 62.74
CA PRO A 8 23.80 -47.36 63.25
C PRO A 8 24.83 -46.85 62.19
N ARG A 9 25.65 -45.93 62.65
CA ARG A 9 26.88 -45.39 62.11
C ARG A 9 27.99 -46.41 62.06
N MET A 10 28.93 -46.23 61.04
CA MET A 10 30.40 -46.23 61.28
C MET A 10 31.20 -45.97 60.01
N ARG A 11 31.92 -44.88 60.05
CA ARG A 11 33.39 -44.62 60.00
C ARG A 11 34.16 -44.98 58.71
N GLN A 12 34.64 -43.89 58.07
CA GLN A 12 36.01 -43.55 57.69
C GLN A 12 36.90 -44.61 57.02
N ASN A 13 37.41 -44.28 55.81
CA ASN A 13 38.85 -44.06 55.66
C ASN A 13 39.24 -43.48 54.35
N LEU A 14 40.31 -42.67 54.38
CA LEU A 14 41.01 -41.93 53.36
C LEU A 14 41.53 -42.78 52.21
N GLY A 15 41.56 -42.18 50.99
CA GLY A 15 42.38 -42.68 49.90
C GLY A 15 42.42 -41.68 48.79
N ARG A 16 43.44 -40.80 48.79
CA ARG A 16 43.81 -39.90 47.66
C ARG A 16 44.20 -40.73 46.46
N TRP A 17 43.70 -40.40 45.26
CA TRP A 17 44.47 -40.43 44.01
C TRP A 17 43.87 -39.42 43.02
N LEU A 18 44.69 -38.48 42.58
CA LEU A 18 44.50 -37.54 41.49
C LEU A 18 44.51 -38.28 40.15
N LEU A 19 43.53 -38.01 39.28
CA LEU A 19 43.71 -38.04 37.81
C LEU A 19 42.80 -37.00 37.19
N ALA A 20 43.44 -36.02 36.54
CA ALA A 20 42.81 -34.98 35.75
C ALA A 20 42.24 -35.60 34.49
N SER A 21 40.98 -35.28 34.19
CA SER A 21 40.38 -35.46 32.86
C SER A 21 39.69 -34.17 32.48
N THR A 22 40.35 -33.39 31.62
CA THR A 22 39.81 -32.22 30.94
C THR A 22 38.71 -32.64 30.01
N ALA A 23 37.44 -32.40 30.39
CA ALA A 23 36.34 -32.42 29.47
C ALA A 23 36.10 -30.97 28.99
N ALA A 24 36.51 -30.66 27.78
CA ALA A 24 36.20 -29.43 27.10
C ALA A 24 34.67 -29.42 26.75
N ALA A 25 33.90 -28.73 27.56
CA ALA A 25 32.51 -28.40 27.19
C ALA A 25 32.53 -27.24 26.21
N THR A 26 32.39 -27.53 24.93
CA THR A 26 32.07 -26.54 23.89
C THR A 26 30.67 -26.03 24.13
N MET A 27 30.53 -24.94 24.87
CA MET A 27 29.32 -24.13 24.87
C MET A 27 29.22 -23.44 23.49
N ALA A 28 28.31 -23.94 22.64
CA ALA A 28 27.82 -23.21 21.51
C ALA A 28 27.05 -22.00 22.05
N LEU A 29 27.69 -20.84 22.10
CA LEU A 29 27.01 -19.57 22.27
C LEU A 29 26.17 -19.33 21.00
N ALA A 30 24.89 -19.73 21.06
CA ALA A 30 23.89 -19.14 20.21
C ALA A 30 23.80 -17.65 20.61
N GLY A 31 24.53 -16.82 19.91
CA GLY A 31 24.49 -15.37 20.07
C GLY A 31 23.12 -14.87 19.63
N THR A 32 22.18 -14.79 20.57
CA THR A 32 21.04 -13.88 20.42
C THR A 32 21.62 -12.48 20.49
N ASN A 33 21.81 -11.84 19.33
CA ASN A 33 22.05 -10.41 19.26
C ASN A 33 20.79 -9.69 19.77
N ALA A 34 20.61 -9.61 21.07
CA ALA A 34 19.75 -8.64 21.70
C ALA A 34 20.45 -7.29 21.51
N PHE A 35 20.08 -6.55 20.49
CA PHE A 35 20.45 -5.14 20.37
C PHE A 35 19.86 -4.42 21.58
N ALA A 36 20.71 -3.94 22.47
CA ALA A 36 20.30 -3.11 23.58
C ALA A 36 19.61 -1.85 23.02
N ALA A 37 18.42 -1.53 23.53
CA ALA A 37 17.61 -0.38 23.10
C ALA A 37 18.36 0.98 23.15
N ASP A 38 19.45 1.05 23.91
CA ASP A 38 20.27 2.25 24.08
C ASP A 38 21.14 2.65 22.88
N GLY A 39 21.23 1.82 21.84
CA GLY A 39 22.05 2.06 20.65
C GLY A 39 21.27 2.05 19.33
N LEU A 40 19.92 2.07 19.35
CA LEU A 40 19.12 2.07 18.12
C LEU A 40 19.19 3.44 17.41
N PRO A 41 19.29 3.47 16.07
CA PRO A 41 19.50 4.72 15.30
C PRO A 41 18.35 5.71 15.41
N GLY A 42 17.13 5.25 15.72
CA GLY A 42 15.95 6.09 15.84
C GLY A 42 15.69 6.63 17.24
N LYS A 43 16.54 6.35 18.24
CA LYS A 43 16.31 6.78 19.63
C LYS A 43 16.16 8.31 19.75
N GLY A 44 15.02 8.76 20.30
CA GLY A 44 14.70 10.18 20.47
C GLY A 44 14.29 10.90 19.19
N VAL A 45 14.17 10.19 18.06
CA VAL A 45 13.76 10.78 16.77
C VAL A 45 12.29 10.52 16.53
N LYS A 46 11.51 11.60 16.45
CA LYS A 46 10.07 11.55 16.16
C LYS A 46 9.82 11.35 14.67
N VAL A 47 8.80 10.54 14.36
CA VAL A 47 8.31 10.28 13.01
C VAL A 47 6.82 10.55 12.93
N THR A 48 6.40 11.42 12.02
CA THR A 48 5.00 11.75 11.76
C THR A 48 4.57 11.17 10.42
N PRO A 49 3.89 10.01 10.39
CA PRO A 49 3.40 9.39 9.16
C PRO A 49 2.14 10.06 8.64
N LEU A 50 2.00 10.12 7.31
CA LEU A 50 0.78 10.52 6.64
C LEU A 50 0.21 9.36 5.82
N LYS A 51 -1.12 9.35 5.65
CA LYS A 51 -1.85 8.54 4.67
C LYS A 51 -2.96 9.37 4.03
N SER A 52 -3.50 8.93 2.90
CA SER A 52 -4.71 9.53 2.31
C SER A 52 -5.99 9.08 3.03
N SER A 53 -7.13 9.55 2.53
CA SER A 53 -8.47 9.08 2.97
C SER A 53 -8.78 7.64 2.55
N ILE A 54 -7.92 6.98 1.77
CA ILE A 54 -8.08 5.55 1.42
C ILE A 54 -7.79 4.70 2.66
N ALA A 55 -8.85 4.13 3.24
CA ALA A 55 -8.72 3.34 4.47
C ALA A 55 -7.76 2.14 4.31
N GLU A 56 -7.72 1.56 3.12
CA GLU A 56 -6.88 0.41 2.75
C GLU A 56 -5.38 0.72 2.77
N GLU A 57 -4.99 1.99 2.73
CA GLU A 57 -3.59 2.42 2.86
C GLU A 57 -3.07 2.36 4.30
N THR A 58 -3.96 2.20 5.28
CA THR A 58 -3.61 2.10 6.71
C THR A 58 -2.66 0.93 6.97
N PHE A 59 -2.97 -0.26 6.47
CA PHE A 59 -2.12 -1.45 6.63
C PHE A 59 -0.70 -1.24 6.07
N GLN A 60 -0.61 -0.65 4.89
CA GLN A 60 0.66 -0.38 4.22
C GLN A 60 1.52 0.60 5.02
N THR A 61 0.89 1.68 5.50
CA THR A 61 1.57 2.69 6.34
C THR A 61 2.01 2.09 7.67
N GLU A 62 1.16 1.28 8.30
CA GLU A 62 1.43 0.65 9.59
C GLU A 62 2.58 -0.36 9.53
N LEU A 63 2.72 -1.11 8.43
CA LEU A 63 3.87 -1.99 8.23
C LEU A 63 5.19 -1.20 8.26
N VAL A 64 5.23 -0.03 7.62
CA VAL A 64 6.40 0.87 7.66
C VAL A 64 6.62 1.44 9.07
N MET A 65 5.54 1.83 9.76
CA MET A 65 5.60 2.32 11.14
C MET A 65 6.21 1.29 12.09
N LYS A 66 5.73 0.04 12.05
CA LYS A 66 6.27 -1.06 12.89
C LYS A 66 7.75 -1.36 12.59
N ALA A 67 8.16 -1.23 11.32
CA ALA A 67 9.57 -1.38 10.96
C ALA A 67 10.44 -0.22 11.51
N LEU A 68 9.93 1.01 11.49
CA LEU A 68 10.61 2.16 12.09
C LEU A 68 10.69 2.05 13.63
N GLU A 69 9.64 1.58 14.29
CA GLU A 69 9.65 1.30 15.73
C GLU A 69 10.72 0.27 16.12
N LYS A 70 10.91 -0.78 15.30
CA LYS A 70 12.00 -1.76 15.49
C LYS A 70 13.40 -1.14 15.37
N LEU A 71 13.53 -0.04 14.62
CA LEU A 71 14.76 0.75 14.53
C LEU A 71 14.90 1.80 15.63
N GLY A 72 13.93 1.87 16.58
CA GLY A 72 13.94 2.74 17.74
C GLY A 72 13.33 4.13 17.53
N TYR A 73 12.69 4.40 16.40
CA TYR A 73 12.03 5.68 16.14
C TYR A 73 10.76 5.83 16.99
N GLU A 74 10.48 7.06 17.43
CA GLU A 74 9.25 7.44 18.15
C GLU A 74 8.13 7.74 17.14
N VAL A 75 7.45 6.71 16.68
CA VAL A 75 6.43 6.85 15.63
C VAL A 75 5.13 7.40 16.23
N GLN A 76 4.69 8.54 15.70
CA GLN A 76 3.43 9.18 16.09
C GLN A 76 2.24 8.53 15.39
N PRO A 77 1.01 8.67 15.92
CA PRO A 77 -0.18 8.24 15.19
C PRO A 77 -0.23 8.82 13.78
N MET A 78 -0.59 7.99 12.79
CA MET A 78 -0.71 8.45 11.40
C MET A 78 -1.81 9.50 11.26
N LYS A 79 -1.57 10.52 10.42
CA LYS A 79 -2.53 11.57 10.11
C LYS A 79 -3.09 11.37 8.70
N GLU A 80 -4.38 11.58 8.55
CA GLU A 80 -5.06 11.55 7.26
C GLU A 80 -4.98 12.91 6.59
N VAL A 81 -4.37 12.95 5.39
CA VAL A 81 -4.16 14.17 4.59
C VAL A 81 -4.16 13.80 3.12
N GLU A 82 -4.95 14.50 2.29
CA GLU A 82 -5.00 14.22 0.87
C GLU A 82 -3.67 14.51 0.16
N TYR A 83 -3.40 13.78 -0.93
CA TYR A 83 -2.09 13.70 -1.58
C TYR A 83 -1.44 15.05 -1.94
N PRO A 84 -2.15 16.05 -2.51
CA PRO A 84 -1.50 17.32 -2.81
C PRO A 84 -0.95 18.02 -1.56
N THR A 85 -1.76 18.05 -0.49
CA THR A 85 -1.39 18.66 0.80
C THR A 85 -0.32 17.83 1.51
N ALA A 86 -0.40 16.50 1.44
CA ALA A 86 0.59 15.60 2.03
C ALA A 86 1.98 15.83 1.45
N HIS A 87 2.12 15.95 0.10
CA HIS A 87 3.40 16.24 -0.53
C HIS A 87 4.00 17.59 -0.06
N ILE A 88 3.16 18.62 0.06
CA ILE A 88 3.59 19.94 0.57
C ILE A 88 4.04 19.84 2.04
N ALA A 89 3.27 19.15 2.89
CA ALA A 89 3.61 18.95 4.30
C ALA A 89 4.94 18.21 4.48
N LEU A 90 5.19 17.18 3.66
CA LEU A 90 6.47 16.47 3.65
C LEU A 90 7.61 17.39 3.19
N ALA A 91 7.42 18.16 2.13
CA ALA A 91 8.43 19.09 1.61
C ALA A 91 8.81 20.18 2.60
N ASN A 92 7.88 20.62 3.43
CA ASN A 92 8.09 21.63 4.48
C ASN A 92 8.67 21.04 5.77
N GLY A 93 8.62 19.72 5.97
CA GLY A 93 9.03 19.07 7.22
C GLY A 93 7.94 19.05 8.30
N ASP A 94 6.68 19.36 7.96
CA ASP A 94 5.53 19.28 8.88
C ASP A 94 5.13 17.83 9.16
N ALA A 95 5.58 16.92 8.30
CA ALA A 95 5.43 15.48 8.42
C ALA A 95 6.69 14.76 7.92
N THR A 96 6.83 13.47 8.23
CA THR A 96 8.06 12.72 7.96
C THR A 96 7.98 11.92 6.67
N PHE A 97 6.96 11.07 6.52
CA PHE A 97 6.81 10.23 5.35
C PHE A 97 5.35 9.90 5.04
N MET A 98 5.12 9.45 3.81
CA MET A 98 3.89 8.82 3.31
C MET A 98 4.27 7.57 2.52
N ALA A 99 3.64 6.42 2.80
CA ALA A 99 3.98 5.15 2.16
C ALA A 99 3.38 5.00 0.74
N ASN A 100 2.37 5.78 0.42
CA ASN A 100 1.47 5.55 -0.71
C ASN A 100 1.57 6.64 -1.77
N HIS A 101 2.80 7.02 -2.16
CA HIS A 101 3.00 7.83 -3.36
C HIS A 101 2.88 6.95 -4.60
N TRP A 102 1.84 7.18 -5.40
CA TRP A 102 1.58 6.46 -6.64
C TRP A 102 2.38 7.10 -7.79
N ASN A 103 3.39 6.41 -8.27
CA ASN A 103 4.25 6.89 -9.36
C ASN A 103 3.94 6.13 -10.66
N PRO A 104 3.63 6.82 -11.78
CA PRO A 104 3.71 8.27 -12.01
C PRO A 104 2.43 9.08 -11.75
N LEU A 105 1.34 8.49 -11.24
CA LEU A 105 0.06 9.20 -11.04
C LEU A 105 0.21 10.51 -10.24
N HIS A 106 1.09 10.54 -9.25
CA HIS A 106 1.34 11.72 -8.40
C HIS A 106 2.57 12.54 -8.86
N ALA A 107 3.02 12.41 -10.10
CA ALA A 107 4.21 13.12 -10.60
C ALA A 107 4.08 14.65 -10.45
N ASP A 108 2.90 15.20 -10.78
CA ASP A 108 2.64 16.64 -10.62
C ASP A 108 2.66 17.09 -9.16
N TYR A 109 2.09 16.32 -8.24
CA TYR A 109 2.13 16.65 -6.80
C TYR A 109 3.56 16.64 -6.27
N TYR A 110 4.34 15.64 -6.66
CA TYR A 110 5.75 15.52 -6.29
C TYR A 110 6.56 16.71 -6.82
N LYS A 111 6.41 17.05 -8.09
CA LYS A 111 7.09 18.19 -8.73
C LYS A 111 6.71 19.52 -8.10
N ASN A 112 5.42 19.77 -7.92
CA ASN A 112 4.90 21.02 -7.35
C ASN A 112 5.32 21.24 -5.90
N ALA A 113 5.57 20.15 -5.13
CA ALA A 113 6.11 20.23 -3.79
C ALA A 113 7.63 20.44 -3.74
N GLY A 114 8.31 20.52 -4.88
CA GLY A 114 9.75 20.76 -5.00
C GLY A 114 10.59 19.55 -5.41
N GLY A 115 9.95 18.41 -5.70
CA GLY A 115 10.59 17.21 -6.23
C GLY A 115 11.80 16.74 -5.43
N ASP A 116 12.82 16.22 -6.13
CA ASP A 116 14.06 15.71 -5.51
C ASP A 116 14.87 16.76 -4.73
N ALA A 117 14.55 18.06 -4.88
CA ALA A 117 15.19 19.11 -4.09
C ALA A 117 14.72 19.10 -2.63
N LYS A 118 13.44 18.75 -2.37
CA LYS A 118 12.82 18.76 -1.04
C LYS A 118 12.34 17.40 -0.54
N LEU A 119 12.13 16.46 -1.44
CA LEU A 119 11.56 15.17 -1.13
C LEU A 119 12.57 14.03 -1.40
N TYR A 120 12.54 13.02 -0.56
CA TYR A 120 13.25 11.76 -0.72
C TYR A 120 12.29 10.71 -1.27
N ARG A 121 12.68 10.05 -2.36
CA ARG A 121 11.90 8.98 -2.98
C ARG A 121 12.84 7.98 -3.63
N LYS A 122 13.06 6.84 -2.98
CA LYS A 122 13.88 5.75 -3.52
C LYS A 122 13.17 4.41 -3.31
N GLY A 123 13.55 3.44 -4.15
CA GLY A 123 12.96 2.11 -4.12
C GLY A 123 11.56 2.04 -4.70
N VAL A 124 10.98 0.85 -4.64
CA VAL A 124 9.59 0.56 -5.04
C VAL A 124 8.97 -0.27 -3.93
N PHE A 125 7.98 0.30 -3.24
CA PHE A 125 7.29 -0.35 -2.15
C PHE A 125 6.33 -1.44 -2.65
N SER A 126 5.50 -1.11 -3.66
CA SER A 126 4.66 -2.07 -4.37
C SER A 126 4.63 -1.74 -5.87
N ALA A 127 4.64 -2.76 -6.74
CA ALA A 127 4.74 -2.59 -8.18
C ALA A 127 3.54 -3.19 -8.92
N ASN A 128 3.40 -2.80 -10.20
CA ASN A 128 2.41 -3.37 -11.13
C ASN A 128 0.95 -3.09 -10.75
N ALA A 129 0.68 -1.90 -10.22
CA ALA A 129 -0.66 -1.42 -9.98
C ALA A 129 -1.32 -1.01 -11.30
N ALA A 130 -2.39 -1.69 -11.68
CA ALA A 130 -3.20 -1.34 -12.85
C ALA A 130 -4.35 -0.42 -12.45
N GLN A 131 -4.83 0.38 -13.41
CA GLN A 131 -6.01 1.23 -13.25
C GLN A 131 -6.72 1.42 -14.58
N GLY A 132 -8.00 1.78 -14.55
CA GLY A 132 -8.77 2.03 -15.77
C GLY A 132 -10.27 1.98 -15.56
N TYR A 133 -10.99 1.97 -16.67
CA TYR A 133 -12.45 1.96 -16.72
C TYR A 133 -12.98 0.55 -16.95
N LEU A 134 -14.07 0.21 -16.27
CA LEU A 134 -14.74 -1.07 -16.42
C LEU A 134 -16.25 -0.89 -16.54
N ILE A 135 -16.88 -1.85 -17.24
CA ILE A 135 -18.33 -2.02 -17.30
C ILE A 135 -18.70 -3.47 -16.99
N ASP A 136 -19.95 -3.71 -16.64
CA ASP A 136 -20.45 -5.08 -16.49
C ASP A 136 -20.35 -5.85 -17.82
N LYS A 137 -19.95 -7.11 -17.72
CA LYS A 137 -19.71 -7.97 -18.87
C LYS A 137 -20.98 -8.22 -19.69
N LYS A 138 -22.14 -8.30 -19.04
CA LYS A 138 -23.43 -8.52 -19.68
C LYS A 138 -23.75 -7.38 -20.66
N THR A 139 -23.63 -6.14 -20.22
CA THR A 139 -23.86 -4.96 -21.05
C THR A 139 -22.81 -4.85 -22.15
N ALA A 140 -21.53 -5.09 -21.82
CA ALA A 140 -20.45 -5.11 -22.81
C ALA A 140 -20.76 -6.06 -23.98
N GLN A 141 -21.19 -7.29 -23.67
CA GLN A 141 -21.49 -8.31 -24.67
C GLN A 141 -22.76 -7.99 -25.46
N ALA A 142 -23.82 -7.52 -24.77
CA ALA A 142 -25.10 -7.25 -25.41
C ALA A 142 -25.03 -6.11 -26.45
N TYR A 143 -24.17 -5.12 -26.22
CA TYR A 143 -24.05 -3.92 -27.06
C TYR A 143 -22.71 -3.80 -27.78
N GLY A 144 -21.82 -4.80 -27.68
CA GLY A 144 -20.52 -4.79 -28.32
C GLY A 144 -19.60 -3.65 -27.83
N ILE A 145 -19.68 -3.30 -26.52
CA ILE A 145 -18.91 -2.21 -25.96
C ILE A 145 -17.55 -2.73 -25.51
N THR A 146 -16.49 -2.20 -26.12
CA THR A 146 -15.10 -2.57 -25.82
C THR A 146 -14.21 -1.36 -25.56
N ASN A 147 -14.69 -0.15 -25.91
CA ASN A 147 -13.90 1.07 -25.86
C ASN A 147 -14.72 2.25 -25.28
N LEU A 148 -14.09 3.00 -24.38
CA LEU A 148 -14.71 4.15 -23.72
C LEU A 148 -15.25 5.19 -24.72
N GLY A 149 -14.58 5.36 -25.87
CA GLY A 149 -15.01 6.28 -26.94
C GLY A 149 -16.38 5.94 -27.55
N GLN A 150 -16.90 4.71 -27.36
CA GLN A 150 -18.24 4.35 -27.83
C GLN A 150 -19.34 5.10 -27.05
N LEU A 151 -19.03 5.61 -25.85
CA LEU A 151 -19.92 6.45 -25.07
C LEU A 151 -20.22 7.83 -25.69
N GLN A 152 -19.52 8.22 -26.76
CA GLN A 152 -19.92 9.40 -27.56
C GLN A 152 -21.30 9.24 -28.17
N LYS A 153 -21.80 7.99 -28.32
CA LYS A 153 -23.13 7.70 -28.85
C LYS A 153 -24.16 7.80 -27.75
N PRO A 154 -25.16 8.72 -27.84
CA PRO A 154 -26.15 8.89 -26.80
C PRO A 154 -26.93 7.61 -26.43
N GLU A 155 -27.20 6.74 -27.40
CA GLU A 155 -27.87 5.46 -27.17
C GLU A 155 -27.04 4.47 -26.34
N ILE A 156 -25.72 4.57 -26.39
CA ILE A 156 -24.82 3.76 -25.54
C ILE A 156 -24.66 4.43 -24.17
N ALA A 157 -24.50 5.76 -24.12
CA ALA A 157 -24.36 6.50 -22.87
C ALA A 157 -25.57 6.28 -21.93
N LYS A 158 -26.79 6.35 -22.48
CA LYS A 158 -28.03 6.13 -21.71
C LYS A 158 -28.12 4.79 -21.01
N LEU A 159 -27.39 3.78 -21.41
CA LEU A 159 -27.35 2.49 -20.70
C LEU A 159 -26.83 2.64 -19.26
N PHE A 160 -25.93 3.60 -19.06
CA PHE A 160 -25.26 3.87 -17.80
C PHE A 160 -25.80 5.12 -17.08
N ASP A 161 -26.86 5.72 -17.57
CA ASP A 161 -27.57 6.82 -16.91
C ASP A 161 -28.26 6.34 -15.63
N THR A 162 -27.92 6.94 -14.49
CA THR A 162 -28.44 6.53 -13.18
C THR A 162 -29.40 7.55 -12.57
N ASP A 163 -29.39 8.79 -13.06
CA ASP A 163 -30.20 9.89 -12.53
C ASP A 163 -31.20 10.49 -13.54
N GLY A 164 -31.18 10.04 -14.80
CA GLY A 164 -32.17 10.38 -15.83
C GLY A 164 -31.82 11.65 -16.60
N ASP A 165 -30.57 12.12 -16.55
CA ASP A 165 -30.13 13.32 -17.30
C ASP A 165 -29.73 13.00 -18.76
N GLY A 166 -29.74 11.73 -19.14
CA GLY A 166 -29.43 11.24 -20.49
C GLY A 166 -27.94 11.00 -20.74
N LYS A 167 -27.08 11.19 -19.75
CA LYS A 167 -25.64 10.91 -19.81
C LYS A 167 -25.27 9.64 -19.08
N ALA A 168 -24.14 9.06 -19.44
CA ALA A 168 -23.56 7.96 -18.67
C ALA A 168 -22.95 8.49 -17.37
N ASP A 169 -23.23 7.86 -16.25
CA ASP A 169 -22.62 8.17 -14.97
C ASP A 169 -21.38 7.30 -14.75
N LEU A 170 -20.23 7.89 -14.97
CA LEU A 170 -18.95 7.27 -14.65
C LEU A 170 -18.68 7.43 -13.14
N THR A 171 -18.82 6.35 -12.36
CA THR A 171 -18.31 6.33 -10.99
C THR A 171 -16.80 6.50 -11.03
N GLY A 172 -16.31 7.64 -10.54
CA GLY A 172 -14.91 8.06 -10.66
C GLY A 172 -14.21 8.19 -9.32
N CYS A 173 -13.53 9.30 -9.11
CA CYS A 173 -12.60 9.49 -8.00
C CYS A 173 -13.10 10.46 -6.94
N THR A 174 -12.55 10.33 -5.73
CA THR A 174 -12.63 11.39 -4.71
C THR A 174 -11.90 12.64 -5.23
N PRO A 175 -12.46 13.84 -5.07
CA PRO A 175 -11.79 15.08 -5.40
C PRO A 175 -10.42 15.21 -4.70
N GLY A 176 -9.42 15.66 -5.44
CA GLY A 176 -8.03 15.77 -4.96
C GLY A 176 -7.18 14.49 -5.15
N TRP A 177 -7.75 13.40 -5.62
CA TRP A 177 -6.96 12.24 -6.02
C TRP A 177 -6.37 12.41 -7.44
N GLY A 178 -5.23 11.76 -7.71
CA GLY A 178 -4.58 11.85 -9.02
C GLY A 178 -5.46 11.37 -10.19
N CYS A 179 -6.29 10.38 -9.97
CA CYS A 179 -7.22 9.87 -10.98
C CYS A 179 -8.31 10.89 -11.38
N GLU A 180 -8.69 11.83 -10.52
CA GLU A 180 -9.63 12.91 -10.89
C GLU A 180 -9.09 13.69 -12.09
N ALA A 181 -7.87 14.23 -12.00
CA ALA A 181 -7.24 14.98 -13.06
C ALA A 181 -7.11 14.17 -14.36
N MET A 182 -6.80 12.86 -14.25
CA MET A 182 -6.72 11.96 -15.40
C MET A 182 -8.06 11.78 -16.09
N ILE A 183 -9.12 11.44 -15.32
CA ILE A 183 -10.48 11.25 -15.86
C ILE A 183 -10.98 12.52 -16.50
N GLU A 184 -10.86 13.66 -15.81
CA GLU A 184 -11.30 14.96 -16.34
C GLU A 184 -10.61 15.30 -17.66
N HIS A 185 -9.30 15.10 -17.76
CA HIS A 185 -8.55 15.31 -18.99
C HIS A 185 -9.02 14.36 -20.11
N GLN A 186 -9.17 13.07 -19.81
CA GLN A 186 -9.57 12.05 -20.79
C GLN A 186 -11.00 12.26 -21.30
N LEU A 187 -11.95 12.64 -20.45
CA LEU A 187 -13.31 12.98 -20.89
C LEU A 187 -13.31 14.13 -21.90
N THR A 188 -12.43 15.12 -21.71
CA THR A 188 -12.26 16.22 -22.67
C THR A 188 -11.58 15.75 -23.96
N ALA A 189 -10.46 15.04 -23.84
CA ALA A 189 -9.68 14.55 -24.98
C ALA A 189 -10.49 13.60 -25.88
N TYR A 190 -11.30 12.73 -25.28
CA TYR A 190 -12.15 11.77 -25.99
C TYR A 190 -13.52 12.34 -26.40
N LYS A 191 -13.78 13.65 -26.20
CA LYS A 191 -15.04 14.34 -26.54
C LYS A 191 -16.27 13.68 -25.89
N LEU A 192 -16.16 13.34 -24.61
CA LEU A 192 -17.19 12.64 -23.84
C LEU A 192 -18.00 13.58 -22.92
N ARG A 193 -17.66 14.87 -22.82
CA ARG A 193 -18.30 15.81 -21.89
C ARG A 193 -19.82 15.97 -22.10
N ASP A 194 -20.30 15.78 -23.33
CA ASP A 194 -21.71 15.92 -23.63
C ASP A 194 -22.52 14.67 -23.28
N THR A 195 -21.85 13.52 -23.14
CA THR A 195 -22.49 12.21 -22.96
C THR A 195 -22.09 11.46 -21.70
N VAL A 196 -21.08 11.94 -20.97
CA VAL A 196 -20.58 11.29 -19.74
C VAL A 196 -20.43 12.32 -18.63
N THR A 197 -21.00 12.01 -17.47
CA THR A 197 -20.84 12.72 -16.20
C THR A 197 -19.83 11.97 -15.32
N HIS A 198 -18.78 12.65 -14.85
CA HIS A 198 -17.86 12.09 -13.85
C HIS A 198 -18.49 12.24 -12.46
N LYS A 199 -19.01 11.16 -11.91
CA LYS A 199 -19.55 11.14 -10.54
C LYS A 199 -18.38 11.11 -9.55
N GLN A 200 -18.23 12.18 -8.82
CA GLN A 200 -17.17 12.38 -7.82
C GLN A 200 -17.77 12.36 -6.41
N GLY A 201 -16.98 11.91 -5.43
CA GLY A 201 -17.41 11.83 -4.04
C GLY A 201 -16.53 10.86 -3.24
N THR A 202 -16.96 10.47 -2.07
CA THR A 202 -16.29 9.43 -1.28
C THR A 202 -16.31 8.12 -2.07
N TYR A 203 -15.15 7.69 -2.56
CA TYR A 203 -15.05 6.56 -3.50
C TYR A 203 -15.67 5.27 -2.98
N SER A 204 -15.48 4.94 -1.69
CA SER A 204 -16.07 3.73 -1.09
C SER A 204 -17.61 3.75 -1.10
N ALA A 205 -18.22 4.92 -0.90
CA ALA A 205 -19.67 5.08 -0.97
C ALA A 205 -20.17 4.94 -2.42
N LEU A 206 -19.49 5.59 -3.37
CA LEU A 206 -19.81 5.46 -4.80
C LEU A 206 -19.70 4.01 -5.28
N MET A 207 -18.70 3.26 -4.81
CA MET A 207 -18.53 1.85 -5.17
C MET A 207 -19.55 0.94 -4.51
N ALA A 208 -20.01 1.23 -3.30
CA ALA A 208 -21.12 0.50 -2.67
C ALA A 208 -22.39 0.61 -3.51
N ASP A 209 -22.68 1.80 -4.01
CA ASP A 209 -23.83 2.07 -4.90
C ASP A 209 -23.67 1.35 -6.25
N THR A 210 -22.49 1.41 -6.85
CA THR A 210 -22.14 0.72 -8.10
C THR A 210 -22.33 -0.80 -7.96
N ILE A 211 -21.87 -1.40 -6.84
CA ILE A 211 -22.01 -2.83 -6.57
C ILE A 211 -23.49 -3.20 -6.37
N THR A 212 -24.26 -2.38 -5.63
CA THR A 212 -25.69 -2.57 -5.44
C THR A 212 -26.44 -2.55 -6.77
N ARG A 213 -26.08 -1.62 -7.65
CA ARG A 213 -26.64 -1.53 -9.00
C ARG A 213 -26.31 -2.77 -9.83
N TYR A 214 -25.06 -3.24 -9.78
CA TYR A 214 -24.65 -4.48 -10.44
C TYR A 214 -25.44 -5.71 -9.94
N GLN A 215 -25.60 -5.84 -8.61
CA GLN A 215 -26.38 -6.91 -7.98
C GLN A 215 -27.85 -6.89 -8.40
N ALA A 216 -28.39 -5.71 -8.68
CA ALA A 216 -29.74 -5.54 -9.24
C ALA A 216 -29.80 -5.84 -10.76
N GLY A 217 -28.72 -6.30 -11.38
CA GLY A 217 -28.63 -6.66 -12.81
C GLY A 217 -28.64 -5.44 -13.74
N LYS A 218 -28.40 -4.24 -13.24
CA LYS A 218 -28.33 -2.99 -14.00
C LYS A 218 -26.92 -2.73 -14.52
N PRO A 219 -26.77 -2.02 -15.66
CA PRO A 219 -25.48 -1.62 -16.19
C PRO A 219 -24.71 -0.74 -15.21
N ILE A 220 -23.40 -0.92 -15.18
CA ILE A 220 -22.46 -0.13 -14.38
C ILE A 220 -21.29 0.36 -15.24
N LEU A 221 -20.79 1.57 -14.95
CA LEU A 221 -19.59 2.16 -15.53
C LEU A 221 -18.78 2.79 -14.41
N TYR A 222 -17.54 2.35 -14.22
CA TYR A 222 -16.73 2.83 -13.10
C TYR A 222 -15.24 2.81 -13.42
N TYR A 223 -14.50 3.64 -12.68
CA TYR A 223 -13.04 3.61 -12.60
C TYR A 223 -12.63 2.82 -11.36
N THR A 224 -11.55 2.05 -11.46
CA THR A 224 -10.91 1.39 -10.32
C THR A 224 -9.43 1.12 -10.59
N TRP A 225 -8.75 0.64 -9.57
CA TRP A 225 -7.33 0.25 -9.63
C TRP A 225 -7.05 -1.06 -8.89
N THR A 226 -5.85 -1.58 -9.06
CA THR A 226 -5.29 -2.68 -8.25
C THR A 226 -3.97 -2.21 -7.61
N PRO A 227 -3.63 -2.63 -6.38
CA PRO A 227 -4.44 -3.46 -5.46
C PRO A 227 -5.61 -2.69 -4.86
N TYR A 228 -6.80 -3.26 -4.92
CA TYR A 228 -8.00 -2.77 -4.23
C TYR A 228 -9.06 -3.88 -4.15
N TRP A 229 -9.89 -3.89 -3.10
CA TRP A 229 -10.86 -4.96 -2.83
C TRP A 229 -11.96 -5.12 -3.89
N VAL A 230 -12.28 -4.07 -4.63
CA VAL A 230 -13.35 -4.06 -5.65
C VAL A 230 -13.16 -5.19 -6.66
N SER A 231 -11.93 -5.50 -7.08
CA SER A 231 -11.64 -6.59 -8.00
C SER A 231 -11.93 -7.99 -7.45
N ASN A 232 -12.12 -8.14 -6.14
CA ASN A 232 -12.56 -9.38 -5.52
C ASN A 232 -14.08 -9.56 -5.56
N VAL A 233 -14.83 -8.46 -5.64
CA VAL A 233 -16.31 -8.43 -5.70
C VAL A 233 -16.78 -8.37 -7.14
N LEU A 234 -16.26 -7.43 -7.93
CA LEU A 234 -16.48 -7.28 -9.37
C LEU A 234 -15.27 -7.83 -10.12
N LYS A 235 -15.26 -9.14 -10.40
CA LYS A 235 -14.08 -9.85 -10.92
C LYS A 235 -13.88 -9.56 -12.40
N PRO A 236 -12.76 -8.93 -12.80
CA PRO A 236 -12.44 -8.70 -14.20
C PRO A 236 -12.40 -10.01 -14.99
N GLY A 237 -12.99 -9.99 -16.20
CA GLY A 237 -13.12 -11.16 -17.08
C GLY A 237 -14.31 -12.06 -16.76
N LYS A 238 -14.80 -12.08 -15.50
CA LYS A 238 -15.98 -12.83 -15.09
C LYS A 238 -17.23 -11.94 -15.03
N ASP A 239 -17.19 -10.94 -14.18
CA ASP A 239 -18.32 -10.08 -13.86
C ASP A 239 -18.28 -8.76 -14.67
N VAL A 240 -17.08 -8.25 -14.89
CA VAL A 240 -16.82 -6.97 -15.55
C VAL A 240 -15.68 -7.11 -16.58
N VAL A 241 -15.56 -6.14 -17.47
CA VAL A 241 -14.51 -6.07 -18.48
C VAL A 241 -13.87 -4.68 -18.48
N TRP A 242 -12.55 -4.65 -18.72
CA TRP A 242 -11.81 -3.42 -18.93
C TRP A 242 -12.18 -2.81 -20.28
N LEU A 243 -12.43 -1.51 -20.30
CA LEU A 243 -12.61 -0.75 -21.53
C LEU A 243 -11.27 -0.23 -22.02
N GLU A 244 -11.01 -0.43 -23.29
CA GLU A 244 -9.93 0.29 -23.99
C GLU A 244 -10.31 1.75 -24.17
N VAL A 245 -9.32 2.61 -24.41
CA VAL A 245 -9.53 4.02 -24.72
C VAL A 245 -9.18 4.31 -26.19
N PRO A 246 -9.72 5.38 -26.80
CA PRO A 246 -9.45 5.71 -28.21
C PRO A 246 -7.96 5.91 -28.52
N PHE A 247 -7.24 6.57 -27.64
CA PHE A 247 -5.81 6.87 -27.74
C PHE A 247 -5.24 7.25 -26.37
N SER A 248 -3.92 7.30 -26.25
CA SER A 248 -3.25 7.76 -25.03
C SER A 248 -3.47 9.25 -24.82
N ALA A 249 -4.02 9.64 -23.69
CA ALA A 249 -4.30 11.03 -23.31
C ALA A 249 -4.13 11.21 -21.80
N LEU A 250 -2.95 11.66 -21.40
CA LEU A 250 -2.61 11.94 -20.02
C LEU A 250 -2.23 13.41 -19.85
N PRO A 251 -2.60 14.06 -18.72
CA PRO A 251 -2.24 15.45 -18.44
C PRO A 251 -0.86 15.57 -17.79
N GLY A 252 -0.42 16.81 -17.58
CA GLY A 252 0.70 17.19 -16.72
C GLY A 252 2.01 16.53 -17.11
N GLU A 253 2.76 16.07 -16.14
CA GLU A 253 4.07 15.40 -16.31
C GLU A 253 3.98 14.08 -17.11
N GLN A 254 2.79 13.51 -17.26
CA GLN A 254 2.58 12.29 -18.04
C GLN A 254 2.15 12.58 -19.50
N SER A 255 2.02 13.85 -19.88
CA SER A 255 1.61 14.25 -21.23
C SER A 255 2.54 13.65 -22.29
N GLY A 256 1.93 13.15 -23.36
CA GLY A 256 2.68 12.53 -24.47
C GLY A 256 3.15 11.08 -24.21
N THR A 257 2.91 10.52 -23.04
CA THR A 257 3.27 9.12 -22.77
C THR A 257 2.29 8.18 -23.44
N ASP A 258 2.82 7.13 -24.11
CA ASP A 258 1.99 6.04 -24.65
C ASP A 258 1.55 5.10 -23.55
N THR A 259 0.24 4.90 -23.44
CA THR A 259 -0.38 4.00 -22.46
C THR A 259 -0.68 2.61 -22.99
N LYS A 260 -0.27 2.30 -24.22
CA LYS A 260 -0.43 0.97 -24.81
C LYS A 260 0.41 -0.07 -24.08
N LEU A 261 -0.20 -1.19 -23.81
CA LEU A 261 0.47 -2.37 -23.28
C LEU A 261 1.21 -3.12 -24.40
N ALA A 262 2.14 -4.00 -24.05
CA ALA A 262 2.90 -4.81 -25.00
C ALA A 262 2.02 -5.71 -25.90
N ASN A 263 0.80 -6.05 -25.46
CA ASN A 263 -0.19 -6.79 -26.24
C ASN A 263 -1.04 -5.90 -27.18
N GLY A 264 -0.72 -4.61 -27.32
CA GLY A 264 -1.40 -3.62 -28.15
C GLY A 264 -2.66 -3.00 -27.54
N LYS A 265 -3.16 -3.50 -26.41
CA LYS A 265 -4.33 -2.93 -25.71
C LYS A 265 -3.97 -1.64 -25.00
N ASN A 266 -4.92 -0.70 -24.99
CA ASN A 266 -4.75 0.59 -24.33
C ASN A 266 -5.89 0.85 -23.37
N TYR A 267 -5.61 0.85 -22.08
CA TYR A 267 -6.58 1.13 -21.03
C TYR A 267 -6.50 2.58 -20.48
N GLY A 268 -5.70 3.43 -21.14
CA GLY A 268 -5.65 4.87 -20.87
C GLY A 268 -4.76 5.30 -19.71
N PHE A 269 -4.10 4.38 -19.03
CA PHE A 269 -3.28 4.68 -17.86
C PHE A 269 -1.94 3.92 -17.90
N ILE A 270 -0.93 4.53 -17.31
CA ILE A 270 0.36 3.88 -17.07
C ILE A 270 0.21 2.98 -15.83
N ALA A 271 0.87 1.83 -15.83
CA ALA A 271 0.99 1.02 -14.62
C ALA A 271 1.72 1.81 -13.54
N ASN A 272 1.15 1.88 -12.35
CA ASN A 272 1.74 2.57 -11.21
C ASN A 272 2.60 1.63 -10.36
N SER A 273 3.53 2.25 -9.64
CA SER A 273 4.15 1.68 -8.46
C SER A 273 3.87 2.56 -7.25
N GLN A 274 3.80 1.98 -6.08
CA GLN A 274 3.82 2.75 -4.84
C GLN A 274 5.26 2.91 -4.38
N GLN A 275 5.59 4.11 -3.93
CA GLN A 275 6.89 4.47 -3.37
C GLN A 275 6.68 5.19 -2.04
N ILE A 276 7.62 5.05 -1.13
CA ILE A 276 7.65 5.85 0.09
C ILE A 276 8.29 7.19 -0.26
N VAL A 277 7.55 8.28 0.04
CA VAL A 277 8.05 9.64 -0.06
C VAL A 277 8.24 10.21 1.34
N ALA A 278 9.38 10.85 1.59
CA ALA A 278 9.71 11.44 2.88
C ALA A 278 10.29 12.85 2.71
N ASN A 279 10.35 13.60 3.81
CA ASN A 279 11.13 14.83 3.86
C ASN A 279 12.61 14.51 3.59
N LYS A 280 13.23 15.22 2.64
CA LYS A 280 14.60 14.92 2.21
C LYS A 280 15.62 15.14 3.31
N THR A 281 15.57 16.29 3.97
CA THR A 281 16.52 16.64 5.04
C THR A 281 16.43 15.62 6.19
N TRP A 282 15.21 15.24 6.57
CA TRP A 282 15.00 14.24 7.60
C TRP A 282 15.57 12.87 7.17
N ALA A 283 15.33 12.44 5.93
CA ALA A 283 15.81 11.17 5.42
C ALA A 283 17.35 11.13 5.35
N GLU A 284 18.01 12.23 4.95
CA GLU A 284 19.45 12.36 4.92
C GLU A 284 20.09 12.31 6.32
N GLN A 285 19.40 12.83 7.33
CA GLN A 285 19.82 12.76 8.73
C GLN A 285 19.54 11.40 9.38
N ASN A 286 18.71 10.56 8.75
CA ASN A 286 18.26 9.28 9.29
C ASN A 286 18.56 8.12 8.30
N PRO A 287 19.83 7.76 8.08
CA PRO A 287 20.22 6.78 7.05
C PRO A 287 19.62 5.40 7.25
N ALA A 288 19.30 4.98 8.48
CA ALA A 288 18.59 3.73 8.73
C ALA A 288 17.15 3.76 8.17
N ALA A 289 16.41 4.84 8.42
CA ALA A 289 15.07 5.00 7.88
C ALA A 289 15.09 5.18 6.36
N ALA A 290 16.01 5.97 5.83
CA ALA A 290 16.20 6.13 4.39
C ALA A 290 16.48 4.79 3.69
N LYS A 291 17.34 3.95 4.30
CA LYS A 291 17.60 2.60 3.79
C LYS A 291 16.38 1.70 3.87
N LEU A 292 15.62 1.73 4.98
CA LEU A 292 14.37 1.00 5.11
C LEU A 292 13.40 1.39 3.99
N PHE A 293 13.19 2.68 3.72
CA PHE A 293 12.29 3.17 2.67
C PHE A 293 12.70 2.71 1.27
N GLU A 294 14.00 2.52 1.03
CA GLU A 294 14.53 2.03 -0.24
C GLU A 294 14.26 0.54 -0.46
N ILE A 295 14.32 -0.29 0.60
CA ILE A 295 14.36 -1.75 0.48
C ILE A 295 13.06 -2.46 0.85
N ILE A 296 12.19 -1.82 1.66
CA ILE A 296 10.92 -2.42 2.09
C ILE A 296 10.01 -2.65 0.88
N LYS A 297 9.38 -3.83 0.82
CA LYS A 297 8.51 -4.23 -0.30
C LYS A 297 7.29 -4.96 0.21
N LEU A 298 6.16 -4.65 -0.37
CA LEU A 298 4.89 -5.31 -0.09
C LEU A 298 4.26 -5.79 -1.41
N PRO A 299 4.09 -7.12 -1.59
CA PRO A 299 3.48 -7.66 -2.80
C PRO A 299 2.03 -7.19 -2.98
N VAL A 300 1.63 -6.89 -4.22
CA VAL A 300 0.25 -6.51 -4.57
C VAL A 300 -0.76 -7.54 -4.08
N GLY A 301 -0.41 -8.85 -4.15
CA GLY A 301 -1.28 -9.92 -3.67
C GLY A 301 -1.60 -9.83 -2.17
N ASP A 302 -0.61 -9.45 -1.36
CA ASP A 302 -0.78 -9.32 0.10
C ASP A 302 -1.64 -8.09 0.44
N ILE A 303 -1.45 -6.98 -0.30
CA ILE A 303 -2.30 -5.79 -0.17
C ILE A 303 -3.75 -6.14 -0.53
N ASN A 304 -3.96 -6.82 -1.66
CA ASN A 304 -5.31 -7.26 -2.07
C ASN A 304 -5.97 -8.18 -1.04
N ALA A 305 -5.22 -9.12 -0.47
CA ALA A 305 -5.74 -10.04 0.54
C ALA A 305 -6.18 -9.29 1.80
N GLN A 306 -5.37 -8.34 2.27
CA GLN A 306 -5.69 -7.52 3.43
C GLN A 306 -6.88 -6.57 3.14
N ASN A 307 -6.89 -5.90 1.99
CA ASN A 307 -8.00 -5.04 1.59
C ASN A 307 -9.31 -5.83 1.46
N PHE A 308 -9.25 -7.09 1.03
CA PHE A 308 -10.42 -7.95 0.99
C PHE A 308 -10.95 -8.27 2.40
N MET A 309 -10.08 -8.54 3.39
CA MET A 309 -10.52 -8.70 4.78
C MET A 309 -11.22 -7.44 5.30
N MET A 310 -10.72 -6.25 4.96
CA MET A 310 -11.39 -4.98 5.33
C MET A 310 -12.79 -4.88 4.72
N SER A 311 -12.95 -5.24 3.46
CA SER A 311 -14.28 -5.24 2.78
C SER A 311 -15.27 -6.23 3.40
N GLN A 312 -14.78 -7.23 4.13
CA GLN A 312 -15.58 -8.20 4.89
C GLN A 312 -15.86 -7.75 6.34
N GLY A 313 -15.62 -6.48 6.66
CA GLY A 313 -15.91 -5.87 7.96
C GLY A 313 -14.75 -5.91 8.98
N GLN A 314 -13.57 -6.42 8.61
CA GLN A 314 -12.38 -6.37 9.45
C GLN A 314 -11.59 -5.07 9.18
N ASN A 315 -12.23 -3.92 9.44
CA ASN A 315 -11.73 -2.59 9.04
C ASN A 315 -11.48 -1.64 10.21
N LYS A 316 -11.64 -2.11 11.46
CA LYS A 316 -11.26 -1.32 12.64
C LYS A 316 -9.73 -1.28 12.76
N GLN A 317 -9.21 -0.25 13.43
CA GLN A 317 -7.77 -0.15 13.69
C GLN A 317 -7.20 -1.43 14.31
N SER A 318 -7.87 -2.00 15.31
CA SER A 318 -7.44 -3.26 15.94
C SER A 318 -7.43 -4.47 15.01
N ASP A 319 -8.23 -4.46 13.94
CA ASP A 319 -8.18 -5.50 12.92
C ASP A 319 -6.94 -5.31 12.04
N ILE A 320 -6.66 -4.07 11.65
CA ILE A 320 -5.51 -3.72 10.83
C ILE A 320 -4.21 -3.99 11.58
N ASP A 321 -4.12 -3.62 12.87
CA ASP A 321 -3.00 -3.96 13.75
C ASP A 321 -2.74 -5.46 13.75
N ARG A 322 -3.79 -6.27 13.93
CA ARG A 322 -3.70 -7.74 13.89
C ARG A 322 -3.27 -8.27 12.52
N HIS A 323 -3.79 -7.68 11.43
CA HIS A 323 -3.39 -8.07 10.06
C HIS A 323 -1.91 -7.78 9.83
N THR A 324 -1.42 -6.63 10.28
CA THR A 324 -0.01 -6.22 10.16
C THR A 324 0.89 -7.15 10.97
N ASP A 325 0.53 -7.44 12.22
CA ASP A 325 1.29 -8.36 13.07
C ASP A 325 1.33 -9.79 12.50
N ASN A 326 0.21 -10.27 11.97
CA ASN A 326 0.14 -11.58 11.33
C ASN A 326 0.98 -11.63 10.05
N TRP A 327 0.98 -10.56 9.25
CA TRP A 327 1.82 -10.47 8.06
C TRP A 327 3.30 -10.49 8.43
N ILE A 328 3.73 -9.69 9.42
CA ILE A 328 5.11 -9.67 9.93
C ILE A 328 5.52 -11.06 10.40
N LYS A 329 4.67 -11.72 11.20
CA LYS A 329 4.93 -13.07 11.69
C LYS A 329 5.09 -14.09 10.56
N ALA A 330 4.24 -14.03 9.54
CA ALA A 330 4.32 -14.91 8.37
C ALA A 330 5.56 -14.64 7.51
N HIS A 331 6.08 -13.42 7.52
CA HIS A 331 7.22 -12.95 6.73
C HIS A 331 8.40 -12.53 7.61
N GLN A 332 8.54 -13.12 8.81
CA GLN A 332 9.50 -12.71 9.84
C GLN A 332 10.91 -12.56 9.30
N LYS A 333 11.39 -13.55 8.53
CA LYS A 333 12.74 -13.48 7.94
C LYS A 333 12.93 -12.25 7.05
N THR A 334 11.96 -11.95 6.19
CA THR A 334 12.01 -10.78 5.31
C THR A 334 12.02 -9.48 6.10
N PHE A 335 11.17 -9.40 7.13
CA PHE A 335 11.09 -8.24 8.01
C PHE A 335 12.41 -8.03 8.76
N ASP A 336 12.99 -9.09 9.34
CA ASP A 336 14.28 -9.02 10.04
C ASP A 336 15.45 -8.67 9.10
N ASP A 337 15.41 -9.15 7.86
CA ASP A 337 16.40 -8.80 6.83
C ASP A 337 16.33 -7.28 6.50
N TRP A 338 15.15 -6.67 6.43
CA TRP A 338 15.02 -5.21 6.26
C TRP A 338 15.59 -4.45 7.45
N ILE A 339 15.25 -4.85 8.67
CA ILE A 339 15.76 -4.22 9.90
C ILE A 339 17.28 -4.32 9.96
N SER A 340 17.83 -5.48 9.68
CA SER A 340 19.29 -5.71 9.68
C SER A 340 20.01 -4.81 8.67
N GLN A 341 19.51 -4.70 7.45
CA GLN A 341 20.10 -3.84 6.41
C GLN A 341 19.98 -2.35 6.78
N ALA A 342 18.85 -1.93 7.36
CA ALA A 342 18.66 -0.57 7.83
C ALA A 342 19.63 -0.21 8.97
N LEU A 343 19.80 -1.11 9.96
CA LEU A 343 20.78 -0.94 11.03
C LEU A 343 22.23 -0.85 10.50
N ALA A 344 22.56 -1.64 9.48
CA ALA A 344 23.88 -1.59 8.85
C ALA A 344 24.15 -0.26 8.13
N ALA A 345 23.12 0.36 7.57
CA ALA A 345 23.23 1.67 6.91
C ALA A 345 23.50 2.82 7.91
N ALA A 346 22.98 2.73 9.12
CA ALA A 346 23.24 3.72 10.18
C ALA A 346 24.72 3.73 10.67
N LYS A 347 25.47 2.66 10.43
CA LYS A 347 26.88 2.50 10.88
C LYS A 347 27.89 3.00 9.85
N LYS A 348 27.44 3.41 8.66
CA LYS A 348 28.35 3.95 7.64
C LYS A 348 28.56 5.44 7.93
N PRO A 349 29.82 5.89 8.02
CA PRO A 349 30.16 7.31 8.24
C PRO A 349 29.75 8.18 7.06
#